data_4e34f15210dcb9ce4792d913e87ee0e6
#
_entry.id   4e34f15210dcb9ce4792d913e87ee0e6
#
_cell.length_a   1.000
_cell.length_b   1.000
_cell.length_c   1.000
_cell.angle_alpha   90.00
_cell.angle_beta   90.00
_cell.angle_gamma   90.00
#
_symmetry.space_group_name_H-M   'P 1'
#
loop_
_entity.id
_entity.type
_entity.pdbx_description
1 polymer ?
#
loop_
_entity_poly.entity_id
_entity_poly.type
_entity_poly.pdbx_seq_one_letter_code
_entity_poly.pdbx_strand_id
1 'polypeptide(L)'
;MGINDSPFLYRCGAQQGGDLGTSNQALDGIIGFGQANTSMLSQLAAAGKVKKIFAHCLDTINGGGIFAIGNVVQPNVKTTPLVAGMYV
;
A
#
# COMPACT_ATOMS: atom_id res chain seq x y z
N MET A 1 -21.08 1.21 1.96
CA MET A 1 -19.87 1.42 2.77
C MET A 1 -18.64 1.38 1.89
N GLY A 2 -17.78 2.36 2.02
CA GLY A 2 -16.54 2.44 1.28
C GLY A 2 -15.33 2.06 2.11
N ILE A 3 -14.16 2.17 1.50
CA ILE A 3 -12.89 1.93 2.18
C ILE A 3 -12.70 2.87 3.37
N ASN A 4 -13.18 4.09 3.26
CA ASN A 4 -13.05 5.11 4.31
C ASN A 4 -13.73 4.75 5.62
N ASP A 5 -14.69 3.80 5.58
CA ASP A 5 -15.42 3.37 6.77
C ASP A 5 -14.74 2.21 7.49
N SER A 6 -13.62 1.72 6.99
CA SER A 6 -12.95 0.56 7.56
C SER A 6 -11.99 0.99 8.67
N PRO A 7 -12.06 0.39 9.86
CA PRO A 7 -11.06 0.63 10.89
C PRO A 7 -9.75 -0.06 10.53
N PHE A 8 -8.64 0.62 10.81
CA PHE A 8 -7.31 0.10 10.60
C PHE A 8 -6.51 0.08 11.89
N LEU A 9 -5.70 -0.94 12.03
CA LEU A 9 -4.64 -0.96 13.02
C LEU A 9 -3.35 -0.46 12.37
N TYR A 10 -2.72 0.51 12.99
CA TYR A 10 -1.45 1.05 12.52
C TYR A 10 -0.59 1.40 13.72
N ARG A 11 0.69 1.57 13.46
CA ARG A 11 1.66 1.96 14.49
C ARG A 11 2.11 3.40 14.27
N CYS A 12 2.19 4.14 15.35
CA CYS A 12 2.83 5.45 15.34
C CYS A 12 4.26 5.29 15.83
N GLY A 13 5.21 5.88 15.07
CA GLY A 13 6.59 5.90 15.49
C GLY A 13 6.78 6.91 16.60
N ALA A 14 7.03 6.45 17.82
CA ALA A 14 7.28 7.32 18.97
C ALA A 14 8.70 7.88 18.93
N GLN A 15 9.65 7.13 18.38
CA GLN A 15 11.04 7.53 18.24
C GLN A 15 11.56 7.00 16.91
N GLN A 16 12.00 7.91 16.07
CA GLN A 16 12.42 7.59 14.72
C GLN A 16 13.83 8.07 14.48
N GLY A 17 14.59 7.32 13.67
CA GLY A 17 15.96 7.68 13.31
C GLY A 17 16.13 7.79 11.80
N GLY A 18 17.33 8.18 11.39
CA GLY A 18 17.64 8.35 9.97
C GLY A 18 16.78 9.43 9.31
N ASP A 19 16.44 9.22 8.05
CA ASP A 19 15.69 10.19 7.28
C ASP A 19 14.24 10.35 7.75
N LEU A 20 13.71 9.40 8.48
CA LEU A 20 12.35 9.48 9.03
C LEU A 20 12.27 10.45 10.21
N GLY A 21 13.41 10.76 10.84
CA GLY A 21 13.46 11.70 11.95
C GLY A 21 13.79 13.12 11.55
N THR A 22 14.00 13.40 10.27
CA THR A 22 14.43 14.71 9.81
C THR A 22 13.27 15.49 9.21
N SER A 23 13.16 16.77 9.57
CA SER A 23 12.05 17.61 9.14
C SER A 23 12.16 18.10 7.70
N ASN A 24 13.31 17.91 7.06
CA ASN A 24 13.52 18.34 5.67
C ASN A 24 13.10 17.28 4.64
N GLN A 25 12.65 16.12 5.08
CA GLN A 25 12.10 15.09 4.21
C GLN A 25 10.59 15.20 4.17
N ALA A 26 10.01 15.14 2.99
CA ALA A 26 8.56 15.18 2.82
C ALA A 26 7.95 13.79 3.04
N LEU A 27 8.32 13.15 4.14
CA LEU A 27 7.83 11.82 4.48
C LEU A 27 6.98 11.91 5.75
N ASP A 28 5.71 11.62 5.61
CA ASP A 28 4.77 11.58 6.73
C ASP A 28 4.61 10.18 7.30
N GLY A 29 5.07 9.17 6.58
CA GLY A 29 4.97 7.80 7.02
C GLY A 29 5.34 6.83 5.92
N ILE A 30 5.27 5.56 6.25
CA ILE A 30 5.52 4.45 5.34
C ILE A 30 4.35 3.49 5.41
N ILE A 31 3.85 3.11 4.24
CA ILE A 31 2.83 2.08 4.13
C ILE A 31 3.42 0.86 3.42
N GLY A 32 3.29 -0.30 4.05
CA GLY A 32 3.82 -1.53 3.51
C GLY A 32 2.76 -2.38 2.83
N PHE A 33 3.13 -3.04 1.76
CA PHE A 33 2.27 -3.95 1.01
C PHE A 33 2.81 -5.38 1.02
N GLY A 34 3.41 -5.75 2.15
CA GLY A 34 3.87 -7.11 2.35
C GLY A 34 2.72 -8.09 2.60
N GLN A 35 3.07 -9.36 2.78
CA GLN A 35 2.09 -10.44 2.89
C GLN A 35 1.59 -10.66 4.32
N ALA A 36 2.06 -9.89 5.29
CA ALA A 36 1.65 -10.04 6.67
C ALA A 36 0.15 -9.76 6.85
N ASN A 37 -0.49 -10.46 7.77
CA ASN A 37 -1.91 -10.26 8.04
C ASN A 37 -2.20 -8.88 8.61
N THR A 38 -1.20 -8.19 9.11
CA THR A 38 -1.33 -6.84 9.67
C THR A 38 -1.12 -5.75 8.62
N SER A 39 -0.76 -6.10 7.38
CA SER A 39 -0.63 -5.10 6.33
C SER A 39 -1.97 -4.46 6.02
N MET A 40 -1.95 -3.23 5.49
CA MET A 40 -3.18 -2.52 5.15
C MET A 40 -4.04 -3.30 4.16
N LEU A 41 -3.42 -3.87 3.13
CA LEU A 41 -4.14 -4.65 2.13
C LEU A 41 -4.80 -5.88 2.74
N SER A 42 -4.08 -6.58 3.62
CA SER A 42 -4.65 -7.74 4.32
C SER A 42 -5.81 -7.36 5.23
N GLN A 43 -5.73 -6.23 5.91
CA GLN A 43 -6.84 -5.74 6.75
C GLN A 43 -8.06 -5.40 5.92
N LEU A 44 -7.87 -4.73 4.77
CA LEU A 44 -8.98 -4.41 3.87
C LEU A 44 -9.62 -5.67 3.29
N ALA A 45 -8.80 -6.63 2.88
CA ALA A 45 -9.30 -7.89 2.32
C ALA A 45 -10.05 -8.70 3.38
N ALA A 46 -9.55 -8.75 4.61
CA ALA A 46 -10.21 -9.44 5.70
C ALA A 46 -11.56 -8.79 6.06
N ALA A 47 -11.67 -7.49 5.89
CA ALA A 47 -12.93 -6.78 6.10
C ALA A 47 -13.91 -6.94 4.93
N GLY A 48 -13.52 -7.64 3.87
CA GLY A 48 -14.37 -7.84 2.68
C GLY A 48 -14.52 -6.62 1.80
N LYS A 49 -13.67 -5.61 1.95
CA LYS A 49 -13.78 -4.36 1.20
C LYS A 49 -13.18 -4.46 -0.19
N VAL A 50 -12.07 -5.19 -0.32
CA VAL A 50 -11.34 -5.31 -1.58
C VAL A 50 -10.79 -6.72 -1.71
N LYS A 51 -10.42 -7.10 -2.93
CA LYS A 51 -9.58 -8.28 -3.14
C LYS A 51 -8.15 -7.94 -2.75
N LYS A 52 -7.40 -8.96 -2.35
CA LYS A 52 -5.99 -8.79 -1.93
C LYS A 52 -5.09 -8.63 -3.14
N ILE A 53 -5.29 -7.53 -3.84
CA ILE A 53 -4.58 -7.16 -5.07
C ILE A 53 -4.26 -5.67 -4.98
N PHE A 54 -3.10 -5.29 -5.44
CA PHE A 54 -2.78 -3.87 -5.64
C PHE A 54 -2.07 -3.68 -6.97
N ALA A 55 -2.10 -2.46 -7.49
CA ALA A 55 -1.48 -2.11 -8.74
C ALA A 55 -0.94 -0.70 -8.67
N HIS A 56 0.11 -0.44 -9.44
CA HIS A 56 0.61 0.91 -9.58
C HIS A 56 1.10 1.14 -11.01
N CYS A 57 0.99 2.38 -11.44
CA CYS A 57 1.53 2.86 -12.71
C CYS A 57 2.22 4.19 -12.43
N LEU A 58 3.54 4.21 -12.54
CA LEU A 58 4.35 5.35 -12.15
C LEU A 58 5.01 5.96 -13.39
N ASP A 59 4.93 7.28 -13.50
CA ASP A 59 5.58 8.02 -14.58
C ASP A 59 6.99 8.40 -14.13
N THR A 60 7.99 7.86 -14.83
CA THR A 60 9.40 8.09 -14.50
C THR A 60 9.95 9.37 -15.12
N ILE A 61 9.23 10.01 -16.02
CA ILE A 61 9.70 11.21 -16.73
C ILE A 61 9.16 12.47 -16.06
N ASN A 62 7.85 12.56 -15.91
CA ASN A 62 7.18 13.75 -15.36
C ASN A 62 6.80 13.58 -13.89
N GLY A 63 6.98 12.41 -13.35
CA GLY A 63 6.53 12.10 -11.99
C GLY A 63 5.04 11.86 -11.91
N GLY A 64 4.59 11.45 -10.73
CA GLY A 64 3.19 11.12 -10.51
C GLY A 64 2.84 9.71 -10.93
N GLY A 65 1.57 9.43 -10.96
CA GLY A 65 1.08 8.10 -11.30
C GLY A 65 -0.23 7.77 -10.61
N ILE A 66 -0.58 6.49 -10.67
CA ILE A 66 -1.79 5.95 -10.07
C ILE A 66 -1.42 4.76 -9.20
N PHE A 67 -2.00 4.70 -8.03
CA PHE A 67 -1.95 3.55 -7.15
C PHE A 67 -3.37 3.07 -6.90
N ALA A 68 -3.61 1.77 -7.04
CA ALA A 68 -4.93 1.18 -6.88
C ALA A 68 -4.88 0.00 -5.93
N ILE A 69 -5.89 -0.12 -5.10
CA ILE A 69 -6.10 -1.25 -4.20
C ILE A 69 -7.37 -1.96 -4.64
N GLY A 70 -7.29 -3.28 -4.82
CA GLY A 70 -8.37 -4.08 -5.36
C GLY A 70 -8.27 -4.23 -6.87
N ASN A 71 -9.36 -4.65 -7.51
CA ASN A 71 -9.36 -4.89 -8.95
C ASN A 71 -9.19 -3.61 -9.74
N VAL A 72 -8.38 -3.70 -10.79
CA VAL A 72 -8.23 -2.63 -11.77
C VAL A 72 -8.88 -3.09 -13.07
N VAL A 73 -9.84 -2.31 -13.54
CA VAL A 73 -10.54 -2.58 -14.80
C VAL A 73 -9.94 -1.70 -15.88
N GLN A 74 -8.90 -2.21 -16.52
CA GLN A 74 -8.26 -1.55 -17.66
C GLN A 74 -7.82 -2.60 -18.68
N PRO A 75 -7.86 -2.26 -19.98
CA PRO A 75 -7.32 -3.17 -20.98
C PRO A 75 -5.82 -3.31 -20.82
N ASN A 76 -5.32 -4.50 -21.14
CA ASN A 76 -3.88 -4.82 -21.16
C ASN A 76 -3.20 -4.79 -19.80
N VAL A 77 -3.95 -4.86 -18.68
CA VAL A 77 -3.35 -5.02 -17.35
C VAL A 77 -2.79 -6.42 -17.24
N LYS A 78 -1.53 -6.50 -16.85
CA LYS A 78 -0.85 -7.78 -16.58
C LYS A 78 -0.63 -7.89 -15.09
N THR A 79 -0.81 -9.10 -14.57
CA THR A 79 -0.62 -9.36 -13.16
C THR A 79 0.44 -10.43 -12.96
N THR A 80 1.08 -10.37 -11.80
CA THR A 80 1.99 -11.41 -11.35
C THR A 80 1.67 -11.74 -9.90
N PRO A 81 1.68 -13.02 -9.52
CA PRO A 81 1.47 -13.36 -8.13
C PRO A 81 2.68 -12.96 -7.29
N LEU A 82 2.43 -12.66 -6.02
CA LEU A 82 3.51 -12.42 -5.08
C LEU A 82 4.22 -13.73 -4.77
N VAL A 83 5.55 -13.68 -4.72
CA VAL A 83 6.35 -14.84 -4.36
C VAL A 83 6.28 -15.03 -2.85
N ALA A 84 5.99 -16.27 -2.42
CA ALA A 84 5.90 -16.60 -1.01
C ALA A 84 7.23 -16.29 -0.29
N GLY A 85 7.13 -15.63 0.87
CA GLY A 85 8.29 -15.27 1.68
C GLY A 85 9.04 -14.02 1.21
N MET A 86 8.61 -13.38 0.15
CA MET A 86 9.20 -12.12 -0.33
C MET A 86 8.42 -10.92 0.19
N TYR A 87 9.14 -9.82 0.36
CA TYR A 87 8.55 -8.54 0.77
C TYR A 87 8.39 -7.61 -0.42
N VAL A 88 7.40 -6.77 -0.35
CA VAL A 88 7.09 -5.81 -1.39
C VAL A 88 7.22 -4.39 -0.86
#